data_60eb32e59b8968ed0049123124565eb4
#
_entry.id   60eb32e59b8968ed0049123124565eb4
#
_cell.length_a   1.000
_cell.length_b   1.000
_cell.length_c   1.000
_cell.angle_alpha   90.00
_cell.angle_beta   90.00
_cell.angle_gamma   90.00
#
_symmetry.space_group_name_H-M   'P 1'
#
loop_
_entity.id
_entity.type
_entity.pdbx_description
1 polymer ?
#
loop_
_entity_poly.entity_id
_entity_poly.type
_entity_poly.pdbx_seq_one_letter_code
_entity_poly.pdbx_strand_id
1 'polypeptide(L)'
;DETYEGTLQSLSESVTRYRSKGYKTVFIGGQSFGANAAIAYQAAVGGVDGVIALAPGHSPYEMYQMGLNRSLIDLAKKHVTDGNAGELVEFTDLNQGQRKNFSVRADVFFSYFNPDGLGNMALSASRFKHSVPFLWVIGTQDWLIKEGSAYAFDKAPQNPQSRYIVVNANHATTPEVGADQVVDWIALVSKR
;
A
#
# COMPACT_ATOMS: atom_id res chain seq x y z
N ASP A 1 -3.48 8.61 16.53
CA ASP A 1 -2.79 7.31 16.49
C ASP A 1 -3.78 6.24 16.07
N GLU A 2 -3.77 5.88 14.81
CA GLU A 2 -4.72 4.97 14.17
C GLU A 2 -3.97 3.74 13.67
N THR A 3 -4.53 2.54 13.83
CA THR A 3 -3.99 1.31 13.23
C THR A 3 -4.13 1.33 11.71
N TYR A 4 -3.44 0.45 11.03
CA TYR A 4 -3.56 0.32 9.57
C TYR A 4 -4.99 -0.01 9.14
N GLU A 5 -5.67 -0.86 9.88
CA GLU A 5 -7.08 -1.18 9.68
C GLU A 5 -7.97 0.05 9.84
N GLY A 6 -7.69 0.91 10.83
CA GLY A 6 -8.39 2.18 11.02
C GLY A 6 -8.21 3.12 9.84
N THR A 7 -6.98 3.22 9.29
CA THR A 7 -6.72 3.96 8.04
C THR A 7 -7.57 3.43 6.88
N LEU A 8 -7.69 2.10 6.72
CA LEU A 8 -8.54 1.53 5.68
C LEU A 8 -10.03 1.80 5.92
N GLN A 9 -10.46 1.88 7.18
CA GLN A 9 -11.83 2.28 7.52
C GLN A 9 -12.11 3.72 7.09
N SER A 10 -11.20 4.66 7.36
CA SER A 10 -11.31 6.07 6.93
C SER A 10 -11.38 6.20 5.40
N LEU A 11 -10.61 5.36 4.67
CA LEU A 11 -10.71 5.27 3.21
C LEU A 11 -12.08 4.72 2.76
N SER A 12 -12.62 3.72 3.47
CA SER A 12 -13.95 3.14 3.19
C SER A 12 -15.07 4.17 3.33
N GLU A 13 -15.01 5.01 4.35
CA GLU A 13 -15.95 6.12 4.53
C GLU A 13 -15.89 7.12 3.37
N SER A 14 -14.66 7.39 2.89
CA SER A 14 -14.46 8.26 1.73
C SER A 14 -15.05 7.64 0.44
N VAL A 15 -14.81 6.36 0.17
CA VAL A 15 -15.40 5.63 -0.98
C VAL A 15 -16.93 5.66 -0.89
N THR A 16 -17.48 5.33 0.28
CA THR A 16 -18.91 5.35 0.53
C THR A 16 -19.51 6.73 0.28
N ARG A 17 -18.85 7.80 0.73
CA ARG A 17 -19.27 9.19 0.49
C ARG A 17 -19.30 9.55 -0.99
N TYR A 18 -18.32 9.11 -1.80
CA TYR A 18 -18.35 9.35 -3.24
C TYR A 18 -19.46 8.55 -3.91
N ARG A 19 -19.66 7.29 -3.53
CA ARG A 19 -20.78 6.48 -4.03
C ARG A 19 -22.14 7.10 -3.71
N SER A 20 -22.35 7.59 -2.48
CA SER A 20 -23.60 8.25 -2.09
C SER A 20 -23.88 9.55 -2.84
N LYS A 21 -22.84 10.24 -3.34
CA LYS A 21 -22.95 11.39 -4.23
C LYS A 21 -23.29 11.03 -5.69
N GLY A 22 -23.45 9.74 -6.00
CA GLY A 22 -23.81 9.26 -7.33
C GLY A 22 -22.64 8.98 -8.28
N TYR A 23 -21.38 9.06 -7.80
CA TYR A 23 -20.24 8.67 -8.62
C TYR A 23 -20.26 7.17 -8.91
N LYS A 24 -20.37 6.83 -10.20
CA LYS A 24 -20.49 5.44 -10.67
C LYS A 24 -19.15 4.73 -10.71
N THR A 25 -18.07 5.47 -10.97
CA THR A 25 -16.70 4.96 -11.03
C THR A 25 -15.87 5.62 -9.94
N VAL A 26 -15.27 4.81 -9.07
CA VAL A 26 -14.43 5.25 -7.97
C VAL A 26 -13.14 4.44 -7.99
N PHE A 27 -12.02 5.11 -8.21
CA PHE A 27 -10.69 4.53 -8.10
C PHE A 27 -10.10 4.84 -6.72
N ILE A 28 -9.26 3.93 -6.23
CA ILE A 28 -8.40 4.19 -5.09
C ILE A 28 -6.95 4.19 -5.56
N GLY A 29 -6.17 5.15 -5.09
CA GLY A 29 -4.76 5.20 -5.49
C GLY A 29 -3.94 6.09 -4.59
N GLY A 30 -2.63 5.97 -4.76
CA GLY A 30 -1.68 6.79 -4.02
C GLY A 30 -0.24 6.52 -4.44
N GLN A 31 0.67 7.26 -3.81
CA GLN A 31 2.10 7.11 -3.97
C GLN A 31 2.71 6.49 -2.72
N SER A 32 3.80 5.73 -2.89
CA SER A 32 4.59 5.18 -1.79
C SER A 32 3.71 4.39 -0.81
N PHE A 33 3.66 4.81 0.46
CA PHE A 33 2.75 4.22 1.44
C PHE A 33 1.27 4.33 1.04
N GLY A 34 0.86 5.41 0.38
CA GLY A 34 -0.51 5.55 -0.14
C GLY A 34 -0.84 4.50 -1.22
N ALA A 35 0.14 4.09 -2.03
CA ALA A 35 -0.03 2.99 -2.98
C ALA A 35 -0.18 1.65 -2.26
N ASN A 36 0.62 1.41 -1.21
CA ASN A 36 0.47 0.24 -0.35
C ASN A 36 -0.95 0.19 0.28
N ALA A 37 -1.43 1.32 0.81
CA ALA A 37 -2.76 1.41 1.40
C ALA A 37 -3.88 1.15 0.37
N ALA A 38 -3.73 1.60 -0.88
CA ALA A 38 -4.68 1.32 -1.95
C ALA A 38 -4.76 -0.17 -2.28
N ILE A 39 -3.62 -0.86 -2.33
CA ILE A 39 -3.53 -2.32 -2.52
C ILE A 39 -4.19 -3.04 -1.34
N ALA A 40 -3.83 -2.67 -0.11
CA ALA A 40 -4.40 -3.23 1.11
C ALA A 40 -5.91 -3.01 1.21
N TYR A 41 -6.40 -1.83 0.79
CA TYR A 41 -7.82 -1.51 0.75
C TYR A 41 -8.60 -2.49 -0.14
N GLN A 42 -8.13 -2.76 -1.36
CA GLN A 42 -8.80 -3.70 -2.25
C GLN A 42 -8.79 -5.13 -1.71
N ALA A 43 -7.75 -5.51 -0.97
CA ALA A 43 -7.65 -6.81 -0.31
C ALA A 43 -8.62 -6.94 0.87
N ALA A 44 -8.69 -5.94 1.73
CA ALA A 44 -9.44 -6.00 3.00
C ALA A 44 -10.90 -5.57 2.83
N VAL A 45 -11.16 -4.51 2.08
CA VAL A 45 -12.48 -3.86 1.94
C VAL A 45 -13.08 -4.12 0.55
N GLY A 46 -12.38 -3.71 -0.51
CA GLY A 46 -12.88 -3.81 -1.89
C GLY A 46 -13.88 -2.70 -2.24
N GLY A 47 -14.70 -2.92 -3.27
CA GLY A 47 -15.78 -1.99 -3.65
C GLY A 47 -15.37 -0.80 -4.51
N VAL A 48 -14.13 -0.80 -5.03
CA VAL A 48 -13.64 0.19 -6.00
C VAL A 48 -13.58 -0.38 -7.41
N ASP A 49 -13.54 0.48 -8.42
CA ASP A 49 -13.54 0.09 -9.84
C ASP A 49 -12.13 -0.04 -10.40
N GLY A 50 -11.11 0.30 -9.64
CA GLY A 50 -9.72 0.09 -9.97
C GLY A 50 -8.78 0.60 -8.90
N VAL A 51 -7.55 0.09 -8.94
CA VAL A 51 -6.46 0.43 -8.00
C VAL A 51 -5.32 1.07 -8.77
N ILE A 52 -4.76 2.16 -8.24
CA ILE A 52 -3.63 2.89 -8.82
C ILE A 52 -2.49 2.94 -7.80
N ALA A 53 -1.37 2.31 -8.11
CA ALA A 53 -0.19 2.27 -7.27
C ALA A 53 0.98 2.99 -7.97
N LEU A 54 1.40 4.14 -7.43
CA LEU A 54 2.48 4.96 -7.97
C LEU A 54 3.71 4.85 -7.08
N ALA A 55 4.82 4.38 -7.64
CA ALA A 55 6.05 4.14 -6.87
C ALA A 55 5.73 3.50 -5.50
N PRO A 56 5.12 2.32 -5.43
CA PRO A 56 4.71 1.73 -4.17
C PRO A 56 5.87 1.59 -3.19
N GLY A 57 5.60 1.85 -1.94
CA GLY A 57 6.57 1.78 -0.85
C GLY A 57 5.97 1.19 0.41
N HIS A 58 6.75 1.22 1.50
CA HIS A 58 6.41 0.56 2.75
C HIS A 58 6.31 -0.97 2.59
N SER A 59 7.42 -1.66 2.80
CA SER A 59 7.55 -3.10 2.56
C SER A 59 7.93 -3.81 3.86
N PRO A 60 6.98 -3.99 4.80
CA PRO A 60 7.26 -4.55 6.13
C PRO A 60 7.81 -5.98 6.07
N TYR A 61 7.39 -6.78 5.10
CA TYR A 61 7.90 -8.13 4.93
C TYR A 61 9.39 -8.13 4.59
N GLU A 62 9.79 -7.36 3.58
CA GLU A 62 11.19 -7.25 3.14
C GLU A 62 12.05 -6.62 4.24
N MET A 63 11.55 -5.59 4.90
CA MET A 63 12.24 -4.97 6.05
C MET A 63 12.50 -5.98 7.15
N TYR A 64 11.51 -6.81 7.49
CA TYR A 64 11.66 -7.85 8.51
C TYR A 64 12.66 -8.92 8.08
N GLN A 65 12.63 -9.38 6.82
CA GLN A 65 13.57 -10.37 6.28
C GLN A 65 15.02 -9.84 6.29
N MET A 66 15.22 -8.57 5.99
CA MET A 66 16.53 -7.90 6.08
C MET A 66 16.99 -7.62 7.52
N GLY A 67 16.17 -7.92 8.52
CA GLY A 67 16.45 -7.63 9.92
C GLY A 67 16.19 -6.19 10.34
N LEU A 68 15.65 -5.37 9.46
CA LEU A 68 15.32 -3.97 9.77
C LEU A 68 14.11 -3.94 10.72
N ASN A 69 14.30 -3.32 11.88
CA ASN A 69 13.29 -3.21 12.94
C ASN A 69 12.74 -4.57 13.45
N ARG A 70 13.36 -5.70 13.13
CA ARG A 70 12.87 -7.04 13.51
C ARG A 70 12.58 -7.14 15.00
N SER A 71 13.56 -6.79 15.85
CA SER A 71 13.41 -6.85 17.31
C SER A 71 12.26 -5.98 17.84
N LEU A 72 12.01 -4.84 17.21
CA LEU A 72 10.90 -3.94 17.58
C LEU A 72 9.55 -4.49 17.11
N ILE A 73 9.51 -5.08 15.92
CA ILE A 73 8.32 -5.76 15.41
C ILE A 73 7.95 -6.94 16.32
N ASP A 74 8.94 -7.74 16.71
CA ASP A 74 8.74 -8.87 17.62
C ASP A 74 8.31 -8.41 19.02
N LEU A 75 8.87 -7.30 19.52
CA LEU A 75 8.46 -6.69 20.78
C LEU A 75 7.00 -6.18 20.70
N ALA A 76 6.67 -5.44 19.68
CA ALA A 76 5.29 -4.95 19.48
C ALA A 76 4.29 -6.10 19.34
N LYS A 77 4.65 -7.14 18.56
CA LYS A 77 3.86 -8.37 18.47
C LYS A 77 3.63 -9.00 19.84
N LYS A 78 4.68 -9.09 20.66
CA LYS A 78 4.58 -9.62 22.03
C LYS A 78 3.61 -8.79 22.88
N HIS A 79 3.74 -7.47 22.89
CA HIS A 79 2.80 -6.59 23.61
C HIS A 79 1.35 -6.83 23.19
N VAL A 80 1.09 -6.94 21.88
CA VAL A 80 -0.26 -7.22 21.36
C VAL A 80 -0.77 -8.59 21.84
N THR A 81 0.06 -9.63 21.76
CA THR A 81 -0.34 -10.99 22.15
C THR A 81 -0.52 -11.16 23.66
N ASP A 82 0.22 -10.42 24.46
CA ASP A 82 0.14 -10.46 25.93
C ASP A 82 -1.01 -9.58 26.48
N GLY A 83 -1.80 -8.93 25.61
CA GLY A 83 -2.89 -8.05 26.02
C GLY A 83 -2.47 -6.61 26.37
N ASN A 84 -1.23 -6.25 26.11
CA ASN A 84 -0.63 -4.93 26.40
C ASN A 84 -0.54 -4.06 25.13
N ALA A 85 -1.50 -4.17 24.25
CA ALA A 85 -1.50 -3.52 22.92
C ALA A 85 -1.34 -1.99 22.97
N GLY A 86 -1.78 -1.35 24.05
CA GLY A 86 -1.67 0.09 24.27
C GLY A 86 -0.30 0.58 24.78
N GLU A 87 0.61 -0.33 25.14
CA GLU A 87 1.95 0.06 25.59
C GLU A 87 2.72 0.78 24.49
N LEU A 88 3.52 1.78 24.90
CA LEU A 88 4.33 2.55 23.97
C LEU A 88 5.61 1.79 23.63
N VAL A 89 5.89 1.71 22.34
CA VAL A 89 7.19 1.25 21.81
C VAL A 89 7.92 2.41 21.16
N GLU A 90 9.22 2.50 21.42
CA GLU A 90 10.07 3.48 20.74
C GLU A 90 10.74 2.80 19.54
N PHE A 91 10.60 3.40 18.38
CA PHE A 91 11.26 2.92 17.18
C PHE A 91 11.92 4.05 16.40
N THR A 92 12.93 3.67 15.63
CA THR A 92 13.59 4.57 14.70
C THR A 92 13.09 4.29 13.30
N ASP A 93 12.36 5.23 12.74
CA ASP A 93 12.04 5.20 11.30
C ASP A 93 13.25 5.64 10.49
N LEU A 94 13.51 4.92 9.40
CA LEU A 94 14.51 5.27 8.41
C LEU A 94 13.78 5.55 7.10
N ASN A 95 13.45 6.82 6.88
CA ASN A 95 12.76 7.25 5.68
C ASN A 95 13.65 8.19 4.88
N GLN A 96 13.91 7.85 3.62
CA GLN A 96 14.73 8.64 2.68
C GLN A 96 16.11 9.04 3.26
N GLY A 97 16.75 8.12 4.00
CA GLY A 97 18.06 8.34 4.62
C GLY A 97 18.02 9.15 5.92
N GLN A 98 16.87 9.62 6.35
CA GLN A 98 16.71 10.32 7.63
C GLN A 98 16.23 9.34 8.72
N ARG A 99 16.83 9.44 9.90
CA ARG A 99 16.41 8.71 11.09
C ARG A 99 15.57 9.61 11.98
N LYS A 100 14.41 9.14 12.39
CA LYS A 100 13.55 9.83 13.35
C LYS A 100 13.01 8.83 14.36
N ASN A 101 13.13 9.20 15.64
CA ASN A 101 12.58 8.38 16.72
C ASN A 101 11.12 8.75 16.98
N PHE A 102 10.30 7.73 17.17
CA PHE A 102 8.89 7.87 17.51
C PHE A 102 8.58 6.98 18.70
N SER A 103 7.65 7.46 19.53
CA SER A 103 6.97 6.66 20.53
C SER A 103 5.55 6.47 20.08
N VAL A 104 5.10 5.23 19.94
CA VAL A 104 3.80 4.86 19.39
C VAL A 104 3.27 3.62 20.10
N ARG A 105 1.96 3.45 20.17
CA ARG A 105 1.34 2.24 20.73
C ARG A 105 1.77 1.00 19.97
N ALA A 106 1.96 -0.09 20.68
CA ALA A 106 2.42 -1.36 20.13
C ALA A 106 1.47 -1.92 19.05
N ASP A 107 0.15 -1.81 19.25
CA ASP A 107 -0.84 -2.22 18.24
C ASP A 107 -0.77 -1.38 16.97
N VAL A 108 -0.60 -0.07 17.11
CA VAL A 108 -0.42 0.83 15.97
C VAL A 108 0.84 0.46 15.20
N PHE A 109 2.00 0.42 15.88
CA PHE A 109 3.25 0.04 15.23
C PHE A 109 3.15 -1.33 14.55
N PHE A 110 2.66 -2.34 15.27
CA PHE A 110 2.55 -3.69 14.73
C PHE A 110 1.60 -3.77 13.53
N SER A 111 0.49 -3.03 13.53
CA SER A 111 -0.44 -3.04 12.39
C SER A 111 0.20 -2.60 11.07
N TYR A 112 1.13 -1.62 11.13
CA TYR A 112 1.85 -1.13 9.95
C TYR A 112 3.05 -2.00 9.56
N PHE A 113 3.74 -2.58 10.55
CA PHE A 113 5.01 -3.29 10.33
C PHE A 113 4.91 -4.80 10.42
N ASN A 114 3.71 -5.36 10.61
CA ASN A 114 3.52 -6.80 10.60
C ASN A 114 3.89 -7.38 9.21
N PRO A 115 4.92 -8.25 9.12
CA PRO A 115 5.34 -8.83 7.85
C PRO A 115 4.28 -9.70 7.17
N ASP A 116 3.32 -10.21 7.95
CA ASP A 116 2.20 -11.04 7.48
C ASP A 116 0.88 -10.25 7.43
N GLY A 117 0.96 -8.93 7.69
CA GLY A 117 -0.19 -8.03 7.75
C GLY A 117 -0.55 -7.40 6.41
N LEU A 118 -1.46 -6.44 6.48
CA LEU A 118 -2.00 -5.72 5.31
C LEU A 118 -0.95 -4.93 4.55
N GLY A 119 0.12 -4.47 5.22
CA GLY A 119 1.25 -3.77 4.60
C GLY A 119 2.10 -4.65 3.69
N ASN A 120 2.00 -5.98 3.77
CA ASN A 120 2.64 -6.89 2.83
C ASN A 120 1.93 -6.83 1.46
N MET A 121 2.48 -6.04 0.54
CA MET A 121 1.86 -5.78 -0.77
C MET A 121 1.65 -7.05 -1.60
N ALA A 122 2.59 -7.98 -1.55
CA ALA A 122 2.50 -9.24 -2.27
C ALA A 122 1.33 -10.10 -1.77
N LEU A 123 1.18 -10.17 -0.45
CA LEU A 123 0.08 -10.89 0.20
C LEU A 123 -1.25 -10.18 -0.05
N SER A 124 -1.30 -8.86 0.09
CA SER A 124 -2.51 -8.08 -0.14
C SER A 124 -2.96 -8.14 -1.60
N ALA A 125 -2.06 -8.02 -2.57
CA ALA A 125 -2.41 -8.15 -3.98
C ALA A 125 -3.03 -9.52 -4.30
N SER A 126 -2.47 -10.60 -3.75
CA SER A 126 -3.03 -11.97 -3.93
C SER A 126 -4.42 -12.15 -3.31
N ARG A 127 -4.83 -11.27 -2.41
CA ARG A 127 -6.10 -11.32 -1.68
C ARG A 127 -7.13 -10.29 -2.17
N PHE A 128 -6.94 -9.68 -3.33
CA PHE A 128 -7.95 -8.79 -3.90
C PHE A 128 -9.31 -9.49 -3.94
N LYS A 129 -10.32 -8.86 -3.34
CA LYS A 129 -11.66 -9.45 -3.22
C LYS A 129 -12.33 -9.74 -4.56
N HIS A 130 -11.97 -8.95 -5.58
CA HIS A 130 -12.47 -9.10 -6.95
C HIS A 130 -11.37 -8.73 -7.94
N SER A 131 -11.45 -9.28 -9.15
CA SER A 131 -10.63 -8.84 -10.27
C SER A 131 -11.06 -7.44 -10.68
N VAL A 132 -10.27 -6.44 -10.31
CA VAL A 132 -10.41 -5.04 -10.74
C VAL A 132 -9.21 -4.64 -11.57
N PRO A 133 -9.35 -3.67 -12.48
CA PRO A 133 -8.20 -3.06 -13.15
C PRO A 133 -7.18 -2.56 -12.13
N PHE A 134 -5.92 -2.93 -12.32
CA PHE A 134 -4.83 -2.55 -11.45
C PHE A 134 -3.73 -1.86 -12.26
N LEU A 135 -3.47 -0.60 -11.95
CA LEU A 135 -2.36 0.17 -12.50
C LEU A 135 -1.21 0.21 -11.51
N TRP A 136 -0.02 -0.22 -11.97
CA TRP A 136 1.23 -0.07 -11.23
C TRP A 136 2.18 0.75 -12.07
N VAL A 137 2.60 1.91 -11.57
CA VAL A 137 3.62 2.76 -12.22
C VAL A 137 4.83 2.85 -11.31
N ILE A 138 6.01 2.55 -11.87
CA ILE A 138 7.27 2.55 -11.12
C ILE A 138 8.38 3.21 -11.93
N GLY A 139 9.25 3.92 -11.23
CA GLY A 139 10.42 4.56 -11.85
C GLY A 139 11.59 3.60 -12.07
N THR A 140 12.38 3.84 -13.14
CA THR A 140 13.62 3.08 -13.40
C THR A 140 14.67 3.21 -12.30
N GLN A 141 14.57 4.26 -11.48
CA GLN A 141 15.51 4.54 -10.38
C GLN A 141 14.88 4.24 -9.00
N ASP A 142 13.71 3.60 -8.98
CA ASP A 142 13.08 3.15 -7.74
C ASP A 142 13.75 1.86 -7.25
N TRP A 143 13.95 1.73 -5.93
CA TRP A 143 14.58 0.57 -5.34
C TRP A 143 13.80 -0.73 -5.60
N LEU A 144 12.47 -0.63 -5.70
CA LEU A 144 11.58 -1.78 -5.90
C LEU A 144 11.55 -2.28 -7.34
N ILE A 145 12.07 -1.50 -8.31
CA ILE A 145 12.09 -1.89 -9.74
C ILE A 145 12.78 -3.23 -9.99
N LYS A 146 13.79 -3.55 -9.20
CA LYS A 146 14.57 -4.81 -9.32
C LYS A 146 13.74 -6.06 -9.04
N GLU A 147 12.67 -5.94 -8.26
CA GLU A 147 11.76 -7.04 -7.93
C GLU A 147 10.77 -7.34 -9.08
N GLY A 148 10.58 -6.39 -9.99
CA GLY A 148 9.72 -6.54 -11.16
C GLY A 148 8.22 -6.68 -10.82
N SER A 149 7.41 -7.01 -11.83
CA SER A 149 5.97 -7.19 -11.67
C SER A 149 5.61 -8.40 -10.80
N ALA A 150 6.46 -9.42 -10.78
CA ALA A 150 6.28 -10.66 -10.00
C ALA A 150 6.25 -10.42 -8.48
N TYR A 151 6.77 -9.29 -8.01
CA TYR A 151 6.76 -8.93 -6.60
C TYR A 151 5.34 -8.92 -6.01
N ALA A 152 4.45 -8.16 -6.60
CA ALA A 152 3.07 -8.02 -6.13
C ALA A 152 2.04 -7.88 -7.26
N PHE A 153 2.36 -7.18 -8.35
CA PHE A 153 1.42 -6.90 -9.44
C PHE A 153 0.85 -8.18 -10.06
N ASP A 154 1.70 -9.15 -10.39
CA ASP A 154 1.30 -10.42 -11.02
C ASP A 154 0.58 -11.36 -10.05
N LYS A 155 0.56 -11.05 -8.75
CA LYS A 155 -0.19 -11.83 -7.73
C LYS A 155 -1.65 -11.40 -7.62
N ALA A 156 -2.00 -10.23 -8.13
CA ALA A 156 -3.40 -9.80 -8.18
C ALA A 156 -4.19 -10.65 -9.19
N PRO A 157 -5.49 -10.85 -8.98
CA PRO A 157 -6.35 -11.51 -9.97
C PRO A 157 -6.24 -10.82 -11.33
N GLN A 158 -6.02 -11.62 -12.37
CA GLN A 158 -5.84 -11.11 -13.72
C GLN A 158 -7.01 -10.26 -14.19
N ASN A 159 -6.71 -9.11 -14.80
CA ASN A 159 -7.68 -8.23 -15.40
C ASN A 159 -7.09 -7.68 -16.72
N PRO A 160 -7.81 -7.73 -17.86
CA PRO A 160 -7.29 -7.31 -19.16
C PRO A 160 -6.93 -5.81 -19.23
N GLN A 161 -7.46 -5.01 -18.32
CA GLN A 161 -7.18 -3.58 -18.22
C GLN A 161 -6.06 -3.26 -17.21
N SER A 162 -5.53 -4.24 -16.49
CA SER A 162 -4.37 -4.04 -15.62
C SER A 162 -3.11 -3.71 -16.41
N ARG A 163 -2.28 -2.80 -15.90
CA ARG A 163 -1.03 -2.36 -16.53
C ARG A 163 0.09 -2.21 -15.51
N TYR A 164 1.25 -2.76 -15.85
CA TYR A 164 2.51 -2.49 -15.17
C TYR A 164 3.35 -1.59 -16.06
N ILE A 165 3.65 -0.37 -15.63
CA ILE A 165 4.31 0.66 -16.43
C ILE A 165 5.59 1.11 -15.74
N VAL A 166 6.67 1.14 -16.51
CA VAL A 166 7.97 1.65 -16.06
C VAL A 166 8.23 2.99 -16.73
N VAL A 167 8.55 4.01 -15.92
CA VAL A 167 8.86 5.36 -16.39
C VAL A 167 10.28 5.76 -16.00
N ASN A 168 10.90 6.68 -16.73
CA ASN A 168 12.24 7.16 -16.40
C ASN A 168 12.19 8.19 -15.27
N ALA A 169 12.08 7.71 -14.03
CA ALA A 169 11.89 8.53 -12.83
C ALA A 169 12.52 7.86 -11.61
N ASN A 170 12.67 8.62 -10.53
CA ASN A 170 12.94 8.09 -9.20
C ASN A 170 11.64 7.93 -8.40
N HIS A 171 11.74 7.48 -7.14
CA HIS A 171 10.59 7.25 -6.25
C HIS A 171 9.71 8.50 -6.09
N ALA A 172 10.30 9.68 -5.94
CA ALA A 172 9.57 10.91 -5.70
C ALA A 172 8.92 11.49 -6.97
N THR A 173 9.59 11.36 -8.12
CA THR A 173 9.15 11.96 -9.39
C THR A 173 8.27 11.03 -10.24
N THR A 174 8.13 9.77 -9.87
CA THR A 174 7.28 8.79 -10.59
C THR A 174 5.83 9.28 -10.81
N PRO A 175 5.14 9.91 -9.83
CA PRO A 175 3.77 10.39 -10.06
C PRO A 175 3.68 11.49 -11.12
N GLU A 176 4.64 12.41 -11.14
CA GLU A 176 4.69 13.49 -12.13
C GLU A 176 4.98 12.94 -13.53
N VAL A 177 6.03 12.13 -13.66
CA VAL A 177 6.44 11.56 -14.95
C VAL A 177 5.42 10.57 -15.49
N GLY A 178 4.72 9.85 -14.62
CA GLY A 178 3.68 8.88 -14.97
C GLY A 178 2.27 9.45 -15.10
N ALA A 179 2.08 10.77 -14.98
CA ALA A 179 0.74 11.38 -14.92
C ALA A 179 -0.11 11.10 -16.17
N ASP A 180 0.46 11.24 -17.36
CA ASP A 180 -0.26 10.99 -18.62
C ASP A 180 -0.72 9.52 -18.72
N GLN A 181 0.13 8.56 -18.34
CA GLN A 181 -0.20 7.14 -18.30
C GLN A 181 -1.36 6.85 -17.34
N VAL A 182 -1.41 7.56 -16.20
CA VAL A 182 -2.51 7.43 -15.23
C VAL A 182 -3.81 7.96 -15.83
N VAL A 183 -3.78 9.15 -16.46
CA VAL A 183 -4.96 9.77 -17.09
C VAL A 183 -5.49 8.90 -18.21
N ASP A 184 -4.63 8.42 -19.10
CA ASP A 184 -4.99 7.54 -20.21
C ASP A 184 -5.60 6.23 -19.72
N TRP A 185 -5.01 5.64 -18.67
CA TRP A 185 -5.54 4.41 -18.10
C TRP A 185 -6.90 4.62 -17.42
N ILE A 186 -7.09 5.71 -16.68
CA ILE A 186 -8.39 6.08 -16.09
C ILE A 186 -9.44 6.24 -17.20
N ALA A 187 -9.09 6.95 -18.28
CA ALA A 187 -9.99 7.13 -19.42
C ALA A 187 -10.35 5.81 -20.10
N LEU A 188 -9.40 4.88 -20.22
CA LEU A 188 -9.62 3.53 -20.75
C LEU A 188 -10.61 2.74 -19.89
N VAL A 189 -10.39 2.71 -18.57
CA VAL A 189 -11.20 1.93 -17.63
C VAL A 189 -12.59 2.51 -17.43
N SER A 190 -12.74 3.83 -17.54
CA SER A 190 -14.03 4.54 -17.36
C SER A 190 -14.99 4.43 -18.54
N LYS A 191 -14.57 3.91 -19.69
CA LYS A 191 -15.40 3.76 -20.91
C LYS A 191 -16.35 2.55 -20.89
N ARG A 192 -16.70 2.05 -19.71
CA ARG A 192 -17.63 0.92 -19.54
C ARG A 192 -19.08 1.32 -19.75
#